data_f2bfbe630eebbf22ee4703d03f9bc08b
#
_entry.id   f2bfbe630eebbf22ee4703d03f9bc08b
#
_cell.length_a   1.000
_cell.length_b   1.000
_cell.length_c   1.000
_cell.angle_alpha   90.00
_cell.angle_beta   90.00
_cell.angle_gamma   90.00
#
_symmetry.space_group_name_H-M   'P 1'
#
loop_
_entity.id
_entity.type
_entity.pdbx_description
1 polymer ?
#
loop_
_entity_poly.entity_id
_entity_poly.type
_entity_poly.pdbx_seq_one_letter_code
_entity_poly.pdbx_strand_id
1 'polypeptide(L)'
;ANGLKWRIKMYDYLVVGSGLYGAIFAHEAKKAGKSVLVVDKRPNIAGNIYTEKQEGINVHKYGAHIFHTNNKKVWEYITQFAEFNRFTNSPVANYKGELYSMPFNMYTFNKMWGVVTPEEAAAKIEEQKKEITGEPKNLEEQAISLVGRDIYEKLVKGYTEKQWGRDCKELPAFIIKRLPVRLTFDNNYFNALYQGIPMGGYTKMVENILDGIEVRLNTDYLEHKEELDALA
;
A
#
# COMPACT_ATOMS: atom_id res chain seq x y z
N ALA A 1 20.10 -50.37 -24.64
CA ALA A 1 19.22 -49.20 -24.72
C ALA A 1 19.16 -48.54 -23.36
N ASN A 2 20.04 -47.55 -23.11
CA ASN A 2 20.05 -46.77 -21.88
C ASN A 2 18.96 -45.67 -22.04
N GLY A 3 17.77 -45.96 -21.55
CA GLY A 3 16.74 -44.94 -21.38
C GLY A 3 17.15 -43.95 -20.30
N LEU A 4 17.59 -42.75 -20.66
CA LEU A 4 17.64 -41.61 -19.76
C LEU A 4 16.19 -41.36 -19.28
N LYS A 5 15.84 -41.88 -18.10
CA LYS A 5 14.65 -41.42 -17.38
C LYS A 5 14.92 -39.99 -16.97
N TRP A 6 14.37 -39.03 -17.67
CA TRP A 6 14.28 -37.66 -17.20
C TRP A 6 13.53 -37.70 -15.87
N ARG A 7 14.26 -37.55 -14.76
CA ARG A 7 13.62 -37.39 -13.44
C ARG A 7 12.89 -36.06 -13.50
N ILE A 8 11.58 -36.09 -13.53
CA ILE A 8 10.75 -34.89 -13.31
C ILE A 8 11.18 -34.34 -11.94
N LYS A 9 11.67 -33.11 -11.94
CA LYS A 9 12.08 -32.46 -10.69
C LYS A 9 10.81 -32.19 -9.87
N MET A 10 10.71 -32.84 -8.73
CA MET A 10 9.63 -32.63 -7.77
C MET A 10 10.04 -31.57 -6.76
N TYR A 11 9.10 -30.79 -6.30
CA TYR A 11 9.28 -29.75 -5.29
C TYR A 11 8.49 -30.10 -4.03
N ASP A 12 8.96 -29.63 -2.88
CA ASP A 12 8.19 -29.72 -1.63
C ASP A 12 7.02 -28.71 -1.63
N TYR A 13 7.17 -27.58 -2.34
CA TYR A 13 6.15 -26.54 -2.43
C TYR A 13 6.09 -25.93 -3.84
N LEU A 14 4.85 -25.74 -4.31
CA LEU A 14 4.51 -24.87 -5.42
C LEU A 14 3.92 -23.58 -4.86
N VAL A 15 4.56 -22.45 -5.13
CA VAL A 15 4.12 -21.12 -4.68
C VAL A 15 3.54 -20.36 -5.87
N VAL A 16 2.27 -19.99 -5.79
CA VAL A 16 1.57 -19.24 -6.84
C VAL A 16 1.59 -17.75 -6.51
N GLY A 17 2.35 -17.00 -7.28
CA GLY A 17 2.58 -15.57 -7.11
C GLY A 17 3.94 -15.24 -6.52
N SER A 18 4.72 -14.43 -7.24
CA SER A 18 6.05 -13.94 -6.87
C SER A 18 6.03 -12.56 -6.20
N GLY A 19 4.87 -12.15 -5.67
CA GLY A 19 4.76 -10.98 -4.81
C GLY A 19 5.48 -11.16 -3.48
N LEU A 20 5.53 -10.14 -2.64
CA LEU A 20 6.29 -10.15 -1.40
C LEU A 20 5.94 -11.33 -0.49
N TYR A 21 4.65 -11.67 -0.36
CA TYR A 21 4.21 -12.80 0.47
C TYR A 21 4.77 -14.14 -0.04
N GLY A 22 4.57 -14.43 -1.33
CA GLY A 22 5.07 -15.68 -1.93
C GLY A 22 6.59 -15.77 -1.92
N ALA A 23 7.28 -14.64 -2.17
CA ALA A 23 8.73 -14.56 -2.12
C ALA A 23 9.28 -14.88 -0.72
N ILE A 24 8.70 -14.29 0.32
CA ILE A 24 9.10 -14.56 1.71
C ILE A 24 8.81 -16.00 2.11
N PHE A 25 7.63 -16.53 1.77
CA PHE A 25 7.32 -17.94 2.02
C PHE A 25 8.35 -18.87 1.36
N ALA A 26 8.65 -18.63 0.09
CA ALA A 26 9.61 -19.45 -0.66
C ALA A 26 11.02 -19.36 -0.04
N HIS A 27 11.44 -18.18 0.39
CA HIS A 27 12.72 -17.96 1.08
C HIS A 27 12.82 -18.77 2.38
N GLU A 28 11.80 -18.67 3.24
CA GLU A 28 11.79 -19.38 4.52
C GLU A 28 11.68 -20.91 4.34
N ALA A 29 10.92 -21.36 3.33
CA ALA A 29 10.85 -22.78 3.00
C ALA A 29 12.23 -23.30 2.50
N LYS A 30 12.91 -22.56 1.62
CA LYS A 30 14.27 -22.90 1.19
C LYS A 30 15.25 -22.93 2.37
N LYS A 31 15.18 -21.94 3.26
CA LYS A 31 15.99 -21.89 4.48
C LYS A 31 15.75 -23.09 5.41
N ALA A 32 14.54 -23.62 5.40
CA ALA A 32 14.18 -24.85 6.10
C ALA A 32 14.56 -26.14 5.32
N GLY A 33 15.34 -26.04 4.26
CA GLY A 33 15.82 -27.17 3.46
C GLY A 33 14.80 -27.73 2.46
N LYS A 34 13.73 -26.98 2.17
CA LYS A 34 12.69 -27.39 1.23
C LYS A 34 12.99 -26.92 -0.19
N SER A 35 12.62 -27.74 -1.17
CA SER A 35 12.64 -27.36 -2.58
C SER A 35 11.35 -26.63 -2.95
N VAL A 36 11.49 -25.50 -3.64
CA VAL A 36 10.36 -24.62 -3.96
C VAL A 36 10.39 -24.23 -5.43
N LEU A 37 9.23 -24.29 -6.06
CA LEU A 37 8.96 -23.66 -7.36
C LEU A 37 8.01 -22.49 -7.15
N VAL A 38 8.38 -21.30 -7.60
CA VAL A 38 7.50 -20.15 -7.65
C VAL A 38 7.02 -19.93 -9.07
N VAL A 39 5.73 -19.73 -9.28
CA VAL A 39 5.15 -19.39 -10.59
C VAL A 39 4.41 -18.05 -10.50
N ASP A 40 4.49 -17.26 -11.57
CA ASP A 40 3.73 -16.00 -11.66
C ASP A 40 3.24 -15.80 -13.10
N LYS A 41 1.99 -15.36 -13.23
CA LYS A 41 1.41 -15.06 -14.54
C LYS A 41 1.98 -13.81 -15.20
N ARG A 42 2.56 -12.91 -14.41
CA ARG A 42 3.18 -11.67 -14.89
C ARG A 42 4.55 -11.94 -15.50
N PRO A 43 5.03 -11.05 -16.37
CA PRO A 43 6.40 -11.14 -16.92
C PRO A 43 7.47 -10.68 -15.91
N ASN A 44 7.08 -10.29 -14.70
CA ASN A 44 7.96 -9.76 -13.66
C ASN A 44 7.61 -10.34 -12.29
N ILE A 45 8.59 -10.41 -11.42
CA ILE A 45 8.44 -10.69 -9.99
C ILE A 45 7.92 -9.45 -9.24
N ALA A 46 7.82 -9.57 -7.92
CA ALA A 46 7.46 -8.53 -6.97
C ALA A 46 5.98 -8.12 -6.95
N GLY A 47 5.13 -8.71 -7.79
CA GLY A 47 3.69 -8.46 -7.74
C GLY A 47 3.34 -6.96 -7.79
N ASN A 48 2.54 -6.49 -6.85
CA ASN A 48 2.09 -5.09 -6.84
C ASN A 48 3.16 -4.09 -6.36
N ILE A 49 4.25 -4.55 -5.73
CA ILE A 49 5.38 -3.69 -5.36
C ILE A 49 6.45 -3.61 -6.45
N TYR A 50 6.18 -4.15 -7.64
CA TYR A 50 7.10 -4.07 -8.75
C TYR A 50 7.54 -2.65 -9.06
N THR A 51 8.85 -2.44 -9.11
CA THR A 51 9.49 -1.20 -9.52
C THR A 51 10.37 -1.46 -10.74
N GLU A 52 10.32 -0.55 -11.69
CA GLU A 52 11.20 -0.56 -12.85
C GLU A 52 11.99 0.74 -12.92
N LYS A 53 13.16 0.70 -13.51
CA LYS A 53 14.00 1.87 -13.68
C LYS A 53 13.72 2.51 -15.03
N GLN A 54 13.24 3.77 -15.01
CA GLN A 54 13.03 4.58 -16.21
C GLN A 54 13.78 5.89 -16.06
N GLU A 55 14.65 6.21 -17.00
CA GLU A 55 15.46 7.44 -16.99
C GLU A 55 16.20 7.70 -15.67
N GLY A 56 16.65 6.62 -15.02
CA GLY A 56 17.35 6.69 -13.72
C GLY A 56 16.43 6.77 -12.50
N ILE A 57 15.11 6.84 -12.69
CA ILE A 57 14.11 6.91 -11.62
C ILE A 57 13.52 5.52 -11.36
N ASN A 58 13.33 5.17 -10.09
CA ASN A 58 12.59 3.97 -9.70
C ASN A 58 11.10 4.25 -9.77
N VAL A 59 10.42 3.71 -10.78
CA VAL A 59 8.98 3.88 -11.00
C VAL A 59 8.22 2.74 -10.34
N HIS A 60 7.32 3.06 -9.43
CA HIS A 60 6.39 2.10 -8.83
C HIS A 60 5.22 1.87 -9.80
N LYS A 61 5.26 0.75 -10.52
CA LYS A 61 4.37 0.49 -11.67
C LYS A 61 2.89 0.42 -11.29
N TYR A 62 2.59 -0.12 -10.13
CA TYR A 62 1.22 -0.38 -9.65
C TYR A 62 0.81 0.54 -8.48
N GLY A 63 1.36 1.72 -8.42
CA GLY A 63 1.12 2.70 -7.36
C GLY A 63 2.23 2.77 -6.32
N ALA A 64 2.29 3.89 -5.62
CA ALA A 64 3.31 4.12 -4.63
C ALA A 64 3.18 3.15 -3.44
N HIS A 65 4.26 2.49 -3.11
CA HIS A 65 4.38 1.64 -1.93
C HIS A 65 5.47 2.19 -1.03
N ILE A 66 5.13 2.47 0.21
CA ILE A 66 6.06 2.91 1.24
C ILE A 66 6.05 1.85 2.34
N PHE A 67 7.19 1.25 2.61
CA PHE A 67 7.31 0.30 3.70
C PHE A 67 7.22 1.01 5.05
N HIS A 68 6.38 0.52 5.94
CA HIS A 68 6.26 1.05 7.29
C HIS A 68 5.82 -0.03 8.28
N THR A 69 6.39 -0.01 9.48
CA THR A 69 6.03 -0.95 10.54
C THR A 69 6.44 -0.43 11.93
N ASN A 70 5.72 -0.85 12.96
CA ASN A 70 6.13 -0.69 14.37
C ASN A 70 6.79 -1.96 14.91
N ASN A 71 6.77 -3.05 14.15
CA ASN A 71 7.33 -4.32 14.57
C ASN A 71 8.83 -4.39 14.22
N LYS A 72 9.66 -4.31 15.26
CA LYS A 72 11.11 -4.38 15.12
C LYS A 72 11.60 -5.65 14.40
N LYS A 73 10.99 -6.81 14.69
CA LYS A 73 11.37 -8.08 14.04
C LYS A 73 11.10 -8.06 12.53
N VAL A 74 10.00 -7.44 12.11
CA VAL A 74 9.67 -7.28 10.68
C VAL A 74 10.68 -6.36 10.02
N TRP A 75 11.05 -5.26 10.68
CA TRP A 75 12.08 -4.34 10.18
C TRP A 75 13.44 -5.03 10.05
N GLU A 76 13.91 -5.69 11.10
CA GLU A 76 15.17 -6.44 11.11
C GLU A 76 15.20 -7.56 10.07
N TYR A 77 14.03 -8.17 9.80
CA TYR A 77 13.92 -9.19 8.76
C TYR A 77 14.08 -8.60 7.36
N ILE A 78 13.31 -7.57 7.03
CA ILE A 78 13.30 -7.02 5.66
C ILE A 78 14.60 -6.29 5.29
N THR A 79 15.26 -5.68 6.26
CA THR A 79 16.55 -4.99 6.06
C THR A 79 17.72 -5.94 5.79
N GLN A 80 17.54 -7.25 5.90
CA GLN A 80 18.53 -8.23 5.42
C GLN A 80 18.57 -8.29 3.89
N PHE A 81 17.54 -7.87 3.20
CA PHE A 81 17.40 -8.00 1.74
C PHE A 81 17.58 -6.68 0.99
N ALA A 82 17.48 -5.55 1.67
CA ALA A 82 17.71 -4.24 1.10
C ALA A 82 18.09 -3.21 2.16
N GLU A 83 18.86 -2.22 1.77
CA GLU A 83 19.00 -0.98 2.53
C GLU A 83 17.79 -0.10 2.26
N PHE A 84 17.26 0.56 3.29
CA PHE A 84 16.14 1.48 3.19
C PHE A 84 16.60 2.92 3.37
N ASN A 85 16.05 3.83 2.57
CA ASN A 85 16.21 5.25 2.78
C ASN A 85 15.36 5.73 3.97
N ARG A 86 15.47 7.02 4.30
CA ARG A 86 14.66 7.66 5.36
C ARG A 86 13.43 8.37 4.79
N PHE A 87 12.84 7.81 3.73
CA PHE A 87 11.66 8.43 3.15
C PHE A 87 10.52 8.49 4.15
N THR A 88 10.03 9.70 4.39
CA THR A 88 8.86 9.96 5.22
C THR A 88 7.72 10.39 4.29
N ASN A 89 6.61 9.67 4.32
CA ASN A 89 5.47 10.00 3.48
C ASN A 89 4.74 11.22 4.05
N SER A 90 4.83 12.33 3.35
CA SER A 90 4.17 13.60 3.68
C SER A 90 3.38 14.09 2.47
N PRO A 91 2.22 13.49 2.18
CA PRO A 91 1.44 13.83 1.00
C PRO A 91 0.88 15.25 1.09
N VAL A 92 0.71 15.86 -0.07
CA VAL A 92 0.10 17.18 -0.23
C VAL A 92 -1.09 17.05 -1.18
N ALA A 93 -2.24 17.56 -0.76
CA ALA A 93 -3.41 17.67 -1.61
C ALA A 93 -3.40 19.02 -2.34
N ASN A 94 -3.69 19.00 -3.64
CA ASN A 94 -3.93 20.20 -4.43
C ASN A 94 -5.43 20.31 -4.71
N TYR A 95 -6.06 21.32 -4.14
CA TYR A 95 -7.44 21.67 -4.42
C TYR A 95 -7.50 23.00 -5.15
N LYS A 96 -7.75 22.97 -6.45
CA LYS A 96 -7.89 24.17 -7.30
C LYS A 96 -6.72 25.17 -7.15
N GLY A 97 -5.49 24.66 -7.02
CA GLY A 97 -4.28 25.48 -6.85
C GLY A 97 -3.92 25.79 -5.39
N GLU A 98 -4.78 25.48 -4.43
CA GLU A 98 -4.45 25.56 -3.00
C GLU A 98 -3.84 24.25 -2.52
N LEU A 99 -2.70 24.35 -1.84
CA LEU A 99 -1.99 23.18 -1.30
C LEU A 99 -2.31 22.97 0.19
N TYR A 100 -2.68 21.75 0.53
CA TYR A 100 -2.99 21.33 1.89
C TYR A 100 -2.15 20.14 2.31
N SER A 101 -1.60 20.18 3.53
CA SER A 101 -0.92 19.03 4.12
C SER A 101 -1.88 17.88 4.41
N MET A 102 -1.42 16.64 4.20
CA MET A 102 -2.13 15.42 4.51
C MET A 102 -1.27 14.51 5.41
N PRO A 103 -1.87 13.73 6.33
CA PRO A 103 -3.28 13.67 6.72
C PRO A 103 -3.76 15.00 7.32
N PHE A 104 -5.08 15.14 7.53
CA PHE A 104 -5.65 16.35 8.11
C PHE A 104 -5.02 16.63 9.48
N ASN A 105 -4.24 17.68 9.57
CA ASN A 105 -3.48 18.06 10.77
C ASN A 105 -3.50 19.57 10.97
N MET A 106 -2.81 20.07 11.98
CA MET A 106 -2.83 21.50 12.29
C MET A 106 -2.30 22.39 11.16
N TYR A 107 -1.35 21.90 10.31
CA TYR A 107 -0.96 22.64 9.10
C TYR A 107 -2.10 22.75 8.10
N THR A 108 -2.91 21.70 7.96
CA THR A 108 -4.12 21.70 7.12
C THR A 108 -5.12 22.73 7.60
N PHE A 109 -5.41 22.73 8.90
CA PHE A 109 -6.43 23.61 9.52
C PHE A 109 -5.97 25.06 9.56
N ASN A 110 -4.69 25.30 9.85
CA ASN A 110 -4.12 26.65 9.78
C ASN A 110 -4.25 27.22 8.36
N LYS A 111 -3.88 26.42 7.33
CA LYS A 111 -4.02 26.85 5.93
C LYS A 111 -5.46 27.10 5.53
N MET A 112 -6.40 26.29 6.02
CA MET A 112 -7.82 26.34 5.65
C MET A 112 -8.58 27.46 6.36
N TRP A 113 -8.33 27.65 7.65
CA TRP A 113 -9.12 28.52 8.52
C TRP A 113 -8.32 29.59 9.27
N GLY A 114 -6.99 29.58 9.19
CA GLY A 114 -6.14 30.51 9.96
C GLY A 114 -6.05 30.20 11.46
N VAL A 115 -6.57 29.07 11.91
CA VAL A 115 -6.51 28.64 13.33
C VAL A 115 -5.08 28.28 13.72
N VAL A 116 -4.74 28.52 14.98
CA VAL A 116 -3.37 28.37 15.50
C VAL A 116 -3.31 27.28 16.58
N THR A 117 -4.38 27.11 17.37
CA THR A 117 -4.41 26.13 18.44
C THR A 117 -5.27 24.91 18.12
N PRO A 118 -5.00 23.76 18.75
CA PRO A 118 -5.84 22.56 18.63
C PRO A 118 -7.30 22.81 19.01
N GLU A 119 -7.54 23.64 20.02
CA GLU A 119 -8.88 23.97 20.51
C GLU A 119 -9.67 24.75 19.46
N GLU A 120 -9.04 25.73 18.79
CA GLU A 120 -9.66 26.49 17.70
C GLU A 120 -10.03 25.57 16.53
N ALA A 121 -9.12 24.66 16.14
CA ALA A 121 -9.35 23.71 15.07
C ALA A 121 -10.49 22.74 15.42
N ALA A 122 -10.49 22.19 16.63
CA ALA A 122 -11.55 21.32 17.12
C ALA A 122 -12.91 22.02 17.13
N ALA A 123 -12.97 23.27 17.64
CA ALA A 123 -14.19 24.06 17.67
C ALA A 123 -14.76 24.31 16.27
N LYS A 124 -13.87 24.59 15.28
CA LYS A 124 -14.28 24.81 13.88
C LYS A 124 -14.83 23.53 13.23
N ILE A 125 -14.23 22.40 13.49
CA ILE A 125 -14.72 21.10 13.04
C ILE A 125 -16.08 20.79 13.65
N GLU A 126 -16.22 20.92 14.97
CA GLU A 126 -17.48 20.65 15.67
C GLU A 126 -18.60 21.60 15.25
N GLU A 127 -18.30 22.87 14.93
CA GLU A 127 -19.27 23.82 14.37
C GLU A 127 -19.84 23.29 13.04
N GLN A 128 -18.95 22.86 12.12
CA GLN A 128 -19.35 22.42 10.79
C GLN A 128 -20.04 21.05 10.77
N LYS A 129 -19.68 20.16 11.69
CA LYS A 129 -20.35 18.85 11.85
C LYS A 129 -21.84 18.98 12.18
N LYS A 130 -22.26 20.07 12.84
CA LYS A 130 -23.66 20.33 13.17
C LYS A 130 -24.59 20.50 11.96
N GLU A 131 -24.02 20.65 10.77
CA GLU A 131 -24.79 20.68 9.53
C GLU A 131 -25.59 19.37 9.33
N ILE A 132 -25.04 18.26 9.76
CA ILE A 132 -25.73 16.97 9.66
C ILE A 132 -26.45 16.68 10.96
N THR A 133 -27.78 16.58 10.87
CA THR A 133 -28.65 16.24 11.98
C THR A 133 -29.22 14.83 11.79
N GLY A 134 -29.10 13.98 12.80
CA GLY A 134 -29.55 12.60 12.75
C GLY A 134 -28.55 11.66 12.09
N GLU A 135 -29.03 10.50 11.63
CA GLU A 135 -28.19 9.47 11.01
C GLU A 135 -27.85 9.85 9.57
N PRO A 136 -26.54 9.82 9.20
CA PRO A 136 -26.13 10.11 7.83
C PRO A 136 -26.70 9.13 6.80
N LYS A 137 -27.26 9.62 5.70
CA LYS A 137 -27.96 8.84 4.68
C LYS A 137 -27.03 8.34 3.58
N ASN A 138 -25.91 9.00 3.35
CA ASN A 138 -24.97 8.72 2.29
C ASN A 138 -23.55 9.08 2.72
N LEU A 139 -22.56 8.83 1.84
CA LEU A 139 -21.15 9.08 2.13
C LEU A 139 -20.84 10.56 2.35
N GLU A 140 -21.47 11.48 1.62
CA GLU A 140 -21.31 12.94 1.83
C GLU A 140 -21.69 13.32 3.24
N GLU A 141 -22.91 12.99 3.67
CA GLU A 141 -23.40 13.31 5.01
C GLU A 141 -22.54 12.65 6.10
N GLN A 142 -22.11 11.41 5.88
CA GLN A 142 -21.20 10.70 6.78
C GLN A 142 -19.86 11.42 6.91
N ALA A 143 -19.24 11.82 5.81
CA ALA A 143 -17.97 12.53 5.84
C ALA A 143 -18.09 13.89 6.55
N ILE A 144 -19.14 14.66 6.24
CA ILE A 144 -19.38 15.97 6.88
C ILE A 144 -19.62 15.78 8.39
N SER A 145 -20.34 14.76 8.80
CA SER A 145 -20.56 14.45 10.23
C SER A 145 -19.28 14.07 10.98
N LEU A 146 -18.24 13.63 10.26
CA LEU A 146 -16.96 13.24 10.83
C LEU A 146 -15.94 14.40 10.88
N VAL A 147 -15.87 15.23 9.85
CA VAL A 147 -14.78 16.21 9.67
C VAL A 147 -15.26 17.62 9.33
N GLY A 148 -16.53 17.82 9.06
CA GLY A 148 -17.10 19.10 8.62
C GLY A 148 -17.06 19.31 7.10
N ARG A 149 -17.82 20.33 6.65
CA ARG A 149 -18.02 20.60 5.21
C ARG A 149 -16.74 20.96 4.48
N ASP A 150 -15.94 21.86 5.01
CA ASP A 150 -14.76 22.38 4.31
C ASP A 150 -13.73 21.29 4.03
N ILE A 151 -13.47 20.42 5.00
CA ILE A 151 -12.56 19.27 4.83
C ILE A 151 -13.15 18.29 3.82
N TYR A 152 -14.45 18.00 3.91
CA TYR A 152 -15.11 17.13 2.95
C TYR A 152 -15.00 17.66 1.53
N GLU A 153 -15.41 18.90 1.28
CA GLU A 153 -15.42 19.49 -0.07
C GLU A 153 -14.02 19.58 -0.70
N LYS A 154 -13.03 20.00 0.10
CA LYS A 154 -11.68 20.25 -0.44
C LYS A 154 -10.81 19.01 -0.52
N LEU A 155 -10.94 18.07 0.41
CA LEU A 155 -9.94 17.02 0.61
C LEU A 155 -10.48 15.58 0.54
N VAL A 156 -11.79 15.38 0.60
CA VAL A 156 -12.40 14.04 0.59
C VAL A 156 -13.19 13.78 -0.69
N LYS A 157 -14.08 14.70 -1.05
CA LYS A 157 -15.03 14.52 -2.14
C LYS A 157 -14.37 14.13 -3.47
N GLY A 158 -13.49 14.97 -3.98
CA GLY A 158 -12.90 14.78 -5.32
C GLY A 158 -12.10 13.49 -5.43
N TYR A 159 -11.36 13.12 -4.38
CA TYR A 159 -10.65 11.85 -4.34
C TYR A 159 -11.61 10.66 -4.33
N THR A 160 -12.64 10.72 -3.50
CA THR A 160 -13.63 9.64 -3.37
C THR A 160 -14.42 9.44 -4.65
N GLU A 161 -14.91 10.51 -5.26
CA GLU A 161 -15.65 10.45 -6.53
C GLU A 161 -14.78 9.89 -7.67
N LYS A 162 -13.50 10.28 -7.72
CA LYS A 162 -12.53 9.71 -8.68
C LYS A 162 -12.33 8.22 -8.48
N GLN A 163 -12.22 7.75 -7.24
CA GLN A 163 -12.00 6.33 -6.92
C GLN A 163 -13.22 5.47 -7.25
N TRP A 164 -14.41 5.97 -6.97
CA TRP A 164 -15.66 5.21 -7.13
C TRP A 164 -16.36 5.46 -8.47
N GLY A 165 -15.97 6.50 -9.21
CA GLY A 165 -16.61 6.90 -10.47
C GLY A 165 -18.07 7.35 -10.29
N ARG A 166 -18.46 7.78 -9.07
CA ARG A 166 -19.83 8.14 -8.69
C ARG A 166 -19.83 9.30 -7.71
N ASP A 167 -20.93 10.08 -7.70
CA ASP A 167 -21.15 11.13 -6.72
C ASP A 167 -21.21 10.57 -5.29
N CYS A 168 -20.61 11.27 -4.33
CA CYS A 168 -20.63 10.88 -2.92
C CYS A 168 -22.03 10.75 -2.34
N LYS A 169 -23.02 11.47 -2.85
CA LYS A 169 -24.43 11.36 -2.46
C LYS A 169 -25.09 10.03 -2.84
N GLU A 170 -24.55 9.36 -3.85
CA GLU A 170 -25.03 8.06 -4.31
C GLU A 170 -24.31 6.89 -3.61
N LEU A 171 -23.27 7.17 -2.86
CA LEU A 171 -22.49 6.15 -2.17
C LEU A 171 -23.00 5.93 -0.74
N PRO A 172 -23.05 4.68 -0.27
CA PRO A 172 -23.50 4.36 1.08
C PRO A 172 -22.60 4.98 2.17
N ALA A 173 -23.21 5.43 3.26
CA ALA A 173 -22.50 6.04 4.39
C ALA A 173 -21.42 5.12 5.00
N PHE A 174 -21.66 3.81 5.07
CA PHE A 174 -20.75 2.85 5.70
C PHE A 174 -19.38 2.70 5.01
N ILE A 175 -19.22 3.23 3.79
CA ILE A 175 -17.93 3.22 3.08
C ILE A 175 -16.87 4.00 3.86
N ILE A 176 -17.26 5.12 4.48
CA ILE A 176 -16.39 5.91 5.36
C ILE A 176 -16.83 5.72 6.80
N LYS A 177 -16.10 4.87 7.54
CA LYS A 177 -16.35 4.66 8.97
C LYS A 177 -15.67 5.69 9.86
N ARG A 178 -14.53 6.22 9.42
CA ARG A 178 -13.71 7.20 10.15
C ARG A 178 -12.86 8.00 9.16
N LEU A 179 -12.61 9.25 9.51
CA LEU A 179 -11.61 10.09 8.86
C LEU A 179 -10.70 10.62 9.99
N PRO A 180 -9.44 10.21 10.05
CA PRO A 180 -8.55 10.58 11.14
C PRO A 180 -8.22 12.08 11.08
N VAL A 181 -8.49 12.79 12.14
CA VAL A 181 -8.11 14.19 12.36
C VAL A 181 -6.99 14.22 13.38
N ARG A 182 -5.93 14.95 13.11
CA ARG A 182 -4.79 15.12 14.02
C ARG A 182 -4.69 16.57 14.47
N LEU A 183 -4.81 16.79 15.76
CA LEU A 183 -4.66 18.12 16.36
C LEU A 183 -3.20 18.40 16.77
N THR A 184 -2.29 18.04 15.89
CA THR A 184 -0.83 18.22 16.04
C THR A 184 -0.23 18.76 14.75
N PHE A 185 0.93 19.41 14.85
CA PHE A 185 1.72 19.86 13.69
C PHE A 185 2.65 18.72 13.24
N ASP A 186 2.07 17.69 12.63
CA ASP A 186 2.81 16.52 12.14
C ASP A 186 2.29 16.11 10.76
N ASN A 187 3.17 16.20 9.75
CA ASN A 187 2.88 15.83 8.36
C ASN A 187 3.20 14.38 8.03
N ASN A 188 3.73 13.60 8.98
CA ASN A 188 3.98 12.18 8.74
C ASN A 188 2.66 11.44 8.52
N TYR A 189 2.49 10.84 7.34
CA TYR A 189 1.29 10.07 7.04
C TYR A 189 1.18 8.84 7.94
N PHE A 190 2.31 8.16 8.15
CA PHE A 190 2.38 6.97 9.01
C PHE A 190 2.97 7.30 10.38
N ASN A 191 2.37 6.78 11.43
CA ASN A 191 2.90 6.84 12.81
C ASN A 191 3.83 5.65 13.12
N ALA A 192 4.46 5.09 12.09
CA ALA A 192 5.34 3.94 12.23
C ALA A 192 6.76 4.38 12.64
N LEU A 193 7.36 3.63 13.56
CA LEU A 193 8.74 3.83 14.00
C LEU A 193 9.75 3.59 12.86
N TYR A 194 9.44 2.63 11.99
CA TYR A 194 10.27 2.26 10.86
C TYR A 194 9.51 2.52 9.58
N GLN A 195 10.08 3.30 8.68
CA GLN A 195 9.51 3.55 7.37
C GLN A 195 10.61 3.92 6.37
N GLY A 196 10.34 3.68 5.10
CA GLY A 196 11.27 3.99 4.03
C GLY A 196 10.92 3.28 2.72
N ILE A 197 11.77 3.52 1.74
CA ILE A 197 11.71 2.86 0.44
C ILE A 197 13.05 2.15 0.23
N PRO A 198 13.06 0.89 -0.25
CA PRO A 198 14.31 0.17 -0.47
C PRO A 198 15.15 0.84 -1.55
N MET A 199 16.43 1.04 -1.24
CA MET A 199 17.42 1.55 -2.19
C MET A 199 17.54 0.58 -3.37
N GLY A 200 17.50 1.12 -4.59
CA GLY A 200 17.47 0.31 -5.81
C GLY A 200 16.08 -0.23 -6.21
N GLY A 201 15.04 0.02 -5.41
CA GLY A 201 13.65 -0.35 -5.70
C GLY A 201 13.23 -1.69 -5.08
N TYR A 202 11.92 -1.90 -5.01
CA TYR A 202 11.34 -3.12 -4.43
C TYR A 202 11.65 -4.37 -5.23
N THR A 203 11.72 -4.28 -6.55
CA THR A 203 12.03 -5.45 -7.39
C THR A 203 13.38 -6.04 -7.01
N LYS A 204 14.40 -5.19 -6.80
CA LYS A 204 15.72 -5.64 -6.38
C LYS A 204 15.69 -6.32 -5.00
N MET A 205 14.91 -5.81 -4.07
CA MET A 205 14.71 -6.44 -2.77
C MET A 205 14.08 -7.83 -2.93
N VAL A 206 13.05 -7.97 -3.77
CA VAL A 206 12.40 -9.28 -4.02
C VAL A 206 13.33 -10.24 -4.75
N GLU A 207 14.17 -9.77 -5.68
CA GLU A 207 15.23 -10.58 -6.28
C GLU A 207 16.16 -11.19 -5.22
N ASN A 208 16.58 -10.38 -4.24
CA ASN A 208 17.43 -10.83 -3.15
C ASN A 208 16.72 -11.85 -2.25
N ILE A 209 15.40 -11.69 -1.99
CA ILE A 209 14.59 -12.66 -1.24
C ILE A 209 14.50 -14.00 -2.01
N LEU A 210 14.33 -13.94 -3.32
CA LEU A 210 14.17 -15.11 -4.19
C LEU A 210 15.51 -15.72 -4.64
N ASP A 211 16.63 -15.24 -4.14
CA ASP A 211 17.95 -15.74 -4.56
C ASP A 211 18.07 -17.27 -4.44
N GLY A 212 18.47 -17.91 -5.55
CA GLY A 212 18.60 -19.35 -5.65
C GLY A 212 17.29 -20.14 -5.54
N ILE A 213 16.14 -19.51 -5.77
CA ILE A 213 14.82 -20.15 -5.89
C ILE A 213 14.40 -20.15 -7.35
N GLU A 214 13.86 -21.26 -7.83
CA GLU A 214 13.36 -21.36 -9.20
C GLU A 214 12.05 -20.57 -9.34
N VAL A 215 12.03 -19.64 -10.30
CA VAL A 215 10.85 -18.83 -10.61
C VAL A 215 10.51 -18.97 -12.09
N ARG A 216 9.25 -19.28 -12.38
CA ARG A 216 8.71 -19.30 -13.74
C ARG A 216 7.71 -18.18 -13.91
N LEU A 217 8.07 -17.19 -14.69
CA LEU A 217 7.23 -16.07 -15.08
C LEU A 217 6.39 -16.42 -16.31
N ASN A 218 5.41 -15.55 -16.66
CA ASN A 218 4.47 -15.79 -17.75
C ASN A 218 3.78 -17.17 -17.66
N THR A 219 3.54 -17.63 -16.43
CA THR A 219 2.96 -18.93 -16.13
C THR A 219 1.72 -18.75 -15.27
N ASP A 220 0.55 -18.79 -15.91
CA ASP A 220 -0.72 -18.74 -15.18
C ASP A 220 -1.03 -20.13 -14.59
N TYR A 221 -1.07 -20.19 -13.27
CA TYR A 221 -1.34 -21.45 -12.56
C TYR A 221 -2.70 -22.06 -12.96
N LEU A 222 -3.72 -21.23 -13.18
CA LEU A 222 -5.06 -21.74 -13.51
C LEU A 222 -5.12 -22.36 -14.90
N GLU A 223 -4.31 -21.86 -15.84
CA GLU A 223 -4.19 -22.42 -17.19
C GLU A 223 -3.37 -23.72 -17.24
N HIS A 224 -2.41 -23.88 -16.32
CA HIS A 224 -1.46 -25.00 -16.25
C HIS A 224 -1.59 -25.84 -14.98
N LYS A 225 -2.77 -25.81 -14.35
CA LYS A 225 -2.97 -26.38 -13.01
C LYS A 225 -2.54 -27.83 -12.89
N GLU A 226 -3.01 -28.71 -13.77
CA GLU A 226 -2.72 -30.14 -13.70
C GLU A 226 -1.22 -30.44 -13.86
N GLU A 227 -0.56 -29.72 -14.78
CA GLU A 227 0.88 -29.85 -15.03
C GLU A 227 1.69 -29.39 -13.81
N LEU A 228 1.32 -28.25 -13.22
CA LEU A 228 2.03 -27.65 -12.09
C LEU A 228 1.79 -28.42 -10.79
N ASP A 229 0.57 -28.88 -10.54
CA ASP A 229 0.25 -29.71 -9.37
C ASP A 229 0.99 -31.05 -9.39
N ALA A 230 1.32 -31.55 -10.58
CA ALA A 230 2.12 -32.78 -10.71
C ALA A 230 3.62 -32.58 -10.34
N LEU A 231 4.06 -31.35 -10.10
CA LEU A 231 5.45 -31.02 -9.74
C LEU A 231 5.67 -30.83 -8.23
N ALA A 232 4.61 -30.78 -7.41
CA ALA A 232 4.73 -30.52 -5.95
C ALA A 232 3.80 -31.40 -5.11
#